data_e6566dde1a85c8b9616b34fcd63beaca
#
_entry.id   e6566dde1a85c8b9616b34fcd63beaca
#
_cell.length_a   1.000
_cell.length_b   1.000
_cell.length_c   1.000
_cell.angle_alpha   90.00
_cell.angle_beta   90.00
_cell.angle_gamma   90.00
#
_symmetry.space_group_name_H-M   'P 1'
#
loop_
_entity.id
_entity.type
_entity.pdbx_description
1 polymer ?
#
loop_
_entity_poly.entity_id
_entity_poly.type
_entity_poly.pdbx_seq_one_letter_code
_entity_poly.pdbx_strand_id
1 'polypeptide(L)'
;FKVLFYVNGSKEKNGIVPIMGRVTINGTVAQFSCKRTIHKELWDAKGNKAKGKSVEARETNLALDNIKAQIIKHYQRISDREAYVTAEMVRNAYQGLGGEYETLLGAFDKENEVFKKRVGKDRKRCTYMARVRARNHVAAFIKSRYKRNDMSMQELTPDFIKEFAIFLSNEAGLHNGSIWENCMWLKGVVMRAHFNGHIPRNPFAQFHISPNTKEREYLTEDELKTLMEFQFKDPKNSYLRDIFVFASFTALSFVDIKELSNDQIVEVNGEKWIISKRHKTGVPFQVKLLDIPLQIIERYKPFQENNLIFPNLNYWSVCKRMGKMIKECGITKKISFHCARHGFATLALCKGMPIESVSRILGHTNIETTQIYAKITVQKLDNDLT
;
A
#
# COMPACT_ATOMS: atom_id res chain seq x y z
N PHE A 1 -23.64 -35.84 -9.36
CA PHE A 1 -23.41 -34.73 -10.28
C PHE A 1 -24.17 -34.94 -11.58
N LYS A 2 -25.06 -33.98 -11.95
CA LYS A 2 -25.86 -34.05 -13.18
C LYS A 2 -25.99 -32.67 -13.80
N VAL A 3 -25.83 -32.56 -15.12
CA VAL A 3 -26.07 -31.32 -15.89
C VAL A 3 -27.17 -31.60 -16.91
N LEU A 4 -28.21 -30.82 -16.94
CA LEU A 4 -29.34 -30.93 -17.85
C LEU A 4 -29.57 -29.56 -18.54
N PHE A 5 -30.05 -29.61 -19.78
CA PHE A 5 -30.48 -28.43 -20.51
C PHE A 5 -31.98 -28.52 -20.77
N TYR A 6 -32.66 -27.36 -20.79
CA TYR A 6 -34.09 -27.25 -21.07
C TYR A 6 -34.40 -25.87 -21.63
N VAL A 7 -35.55 -25.72 -22.25
CA VAL A 7 -36.00 -24.45 -22.78
C VAL A 7 -37.02 -23.78 -21.84
N ASN A 8 -36.95 -22.47 -21.74
CA ASN A 8 -37.89 -21.70 -20.92
C ASN A 8 -39.02 -21.17 -21.80
N GLY A 9 -40.13 -21.93 -21.86
CA GLY A 9 -41.31 -21.58 -22.65
C GLY A 9 -42.02 -20.28 -22.22
N SER A 10 -41.89 -19.85 -20.94
CA SER A 10 -42.48 -18.59 -20.46
C SER A 10 -41.84 -17.35 -21.10
N LYS A 11 -40.66 -17.49 -21.71
CA LYS A 11 -39.92 -16.43 -22.41
C LYS A 11 -39.90 -16.60 -23.93
N GLU A 12 -40.89 -17.31 -24.46
CA GLU A 12 -41.05 -17.50 -25.89
C GLU A 12 -41.36 -16.18 -26.59
N LYS A 13 -40.67 -15.91 -27.68
CA LYS A 13 -40.92 -14.79 -28.61
C LYS A 13 -40.80 -15.32 -30.06
N ASN A 14 -41.88 -15.17 -30.81
CA ASN A 14 -41.93 -15.60 -32.25
C ASN A 14 -41.47 -17.04 -32.48
N GLY A 15 -41.87 -17.99 -31.64
CA GLY A 15 -41.49 -19.38 -31.74
C GLY A 15 -40.05 -19.70 -31.27
N ILE A 16 -39.30 -18.69 -30.80
CA ILE A 16 -37.92 -18.84 -30.30
C ILE A 16 -37.94 -18.83 -28.75
N VAL A 17 -37.24 -19.79 -28.15
CA VAL A 17 -37.16 -19.95 -26.70
C VAL A 17 -35.70 -19.93 -26.22
N PRO A 18 -35.40 -19.33 -25.07
CA PRO A 18 -34.07 -19.38 -24.49
C PRO A 18 -33.76 -20.74 -23.87
N ILE A 19 -32.51 -21.18 -24.02
CA ILE A 19 -32.02 -22.41 -23.43
C ILE A 19 -31.43 -22.11 -22.05
N MET A 20 -31.85 -22.90 -21.06
CA MET A 20 -31.41 -22.85 -19.68
C MET A 20 -30.65 -24.12 -19.31
N GLY A 21 -29.67 -24.01 -18.44
CA GLY A 21 -28.96 -25.11 -17.83
C GLY A 21 -29.35 -25.30 -16.37
N ARG A 22 -29.31 -26.57 -15.90
CA ARG A 22 -29.51 -26.97 -14.51
C ARG A 22 -28.39 -27.88 -14.09
N VAL A 23 -27.72 -27.51 -13.01
CA VAL A 23 -26.71 -28.35 -12.34
C VAL A 23 -27.33 -28.93 -11.06
N THR A 24 -27.13 -30.21 -10.79
CA THR A 24 -27.57 -30.89 -9.56
C THR A 24 -26.36 -31.60 -8.95
N ILE A 25 -26.05 -31.29 -7.68
CA ILE A 25 -24.91 -31.86 -6.93
C ILE A 25 -25.32 -32.02 -5.48
N ASN A 26 -25.14 -33.23 -4.92
CA ASN A 26 -25.39 -33.51 -3.50
C ASN A 26 -26.76 -33.01 -3.01
N GLY A 27 -27.83 -33.19 -3.81
CA GLY A 27 -29.18 -32.70 -3.50
C GLY A 27 -29.42 -31.20 -3.73
N THR A 28 -28.38 -30.39 -3.95
CA THR A 28 -28.53 -28.97 -4.29
C THR A 28 -28.76 -28.77 -5.79
N VAL A 29 -29.50 -27.72 -6.15
CA VAL A 29 -29.86 -27.42 -7.55
C VAL A 29 -29.57 -25.95 -7.85
N ALA A 30 -28.91 -25.68 -8.96
CA ALA A 30 -28.70 -24.33 -9.46
C ALA A 30 -29.02 -24.23 -10.97
N GLN A 31 -29.63 -23.09 -11.36
CA GLN A 31 -30.01 -22.84 -12.75
C GLN A 31 -29.22 -21.66 -13.31
N PHE A 32 -28.98 -21.66 -14.61
CA PHE A 32 -28.29 -20.59 -15.32
C PHE A 32 -28.75 -20.45 -16.77
N SER A 33 -28.57 -19.30 -17.37
CA SER A 33 -28.81 -19.08 -18.80
C SER A 33 -27.64 -19.57 -19.65
N CYS A 34 -27.92 -20.33 -20.69
CA CYS A 34 -26.89 -20.73 -21.66
C CYS A 34 -26.54 -19.60 -22.64
N LYS A 35 -27.22 -18.44 -22.53
CA LYS A 35 -27.10 -17.30 -23.49
C LYS A 35 -27.26 -17.73 -24.96
N ARG A 36 -28.16 -18.71 -25.18
CA ARG A 36 -28.54 -19.26 -26.49
C ARG A 36 -30.05 -19.37 -26.56
N THR A 37 -30.55 -19.26 -27.76
CA THR A 37 -31.97 -19.45 -28.10
C THR A 37 -32.08 -20.48 -29.21
N ILE A 38 -33.26 -21.09 -29.34
CA ILE A 38 -33.55 -22.11 -30.37
C ILE A 38 -35.04 -22.01 -30.75
N HIS A 39 -35.39 -22.40 -31.96
CA HIS A 39 -36.78 -22.61 -32.34
C HIS A 39 -37.36 -23.75 -31.49
N LYS A 40 -38.53 -23.52 -30.88
CA LYS A 40 -39.18 -24.45 -29.93
C LYS A 40 -39.41 -25.83 -30.52
N GLU A 41 -39.77 -25.90 -31.79
CA GLU A 41 -40.01 -27.14 -32.55
C GLU A 41 -38.75 -27.98 -32.70
N LEU A 42 -37.58 -27.35 -32.71
CA LEU A 42 -36.27 -28.05 -32.79
C LEU A 42 -35.77 -28.56 -31.44
N TRP A 43 -36.51 -28.37 -30.33
CA TRP A 43 -36.06 -28.84 -29.03
C TRP A 43 -36.61 -30.22 -28.71
N ASP A 44 -35.71 -31.14 -28.30
CA ASP A 44 -36.05 -32.44 -27.74
C ASP A 44 -36.01 -32.37 -26.21
N ALA A 45 -37.18 -32.32 -25.61
CA ALA A 45 -37.32 -32.22 -24.15
C ALA A 45 -36.87 -33.53 -23.45
N LYS A 46 -36.97 -34.70 -24.09
CA LYS A 46 -36.51 -36.00 -23.53
C LYS A 46 -35.00 -36.15 -23.68
N GLY A 47 -34.45 -35.76 -24.80
CA GLY A 47 -33.01 -35.85 -25.06
C GLY A 47 -32.22 -34.65 -24.47
N ASN A 48 -32.88 -33.59 -23.99
CA ASN A 48 -32.25 -32.36 -23.50
C ASN A 48 -31.27 -31.72 -24.51
N LYS A 49 -31.62 -31.76 -25.81
CA LYS A 49 -30.79 -31.30 -26.93
C LYS A 49 -31.64 -30.86 -28.12
N ALA A 50 -31.02 -30.23 -29.10
CA ALA A 50 -31.70 -29.88 -30.34
C ALA A 50 -31.91 -31.13 -31.21
N LYS A 51 -33.09 -31.22 -31.86
CA LYS A 51 -33.48 -32.31 -32.80
C LYS A 51 -32.91 -32.07 -34.21
N GLY A 52 -32.69 -33.19 -34.93
CA GLY A 52 -32.37 -33.13 -36.36
C GLY A 52 -30.90 -32.89 -36.66
N LYS A 53 -30.63 -32.68 -37.98
CA LYS A 53 -29.26 -32.48 -38.52
C LYS A 53 -29.05 -31.12 -39.14
N SER A 54 -29.97 -30.14 -38.88
CA SER A 54 -29.84 -28.77 -39.38
C SER A 54 -28.57 -28.12 -38.83
N VAL A 55 -28.05 -27.08 -39.47
CA VAL A 55 -26.88 -26.31 -39.01
C VAL A 55 -27.15 -25.76 -37.62
N GLU A 56 -28.34 -25.14 -37.41
CA GLU A 56 -28.76 -24.60 -36.14
C GLU A 56 -28.73 -25.67 -35.00
N ALA A 57 -29.26 -26.87 -35.30
CA ALA A 57 -29.26 -27.96 -34.31
C ALA A 57 -27.84 -28.44 -33.94
N ARG A 58 -26.95 -28.56 -34.96
CA ARG A 58 -25.54 -28.96 -34.72
C ARG A 58 -24.77 -27.92 -33.93
N GLU A 59 -24.87 -26.65 -34.30
CA GLU A 59 -24.20 -25.55 -33.58
C GLU A 59 -24.70 -25.42 -32.15
N THR A 60 -26.02 -25.56 -31.95
CA THR A 60 -26.62 -25.54 -30.60
C THR A 60 -26.11 -26.71 -29.78
N ASN A 61 -26.10 -27.93 -30.29
CA ASN A 61 -25.63 -29.12 -29.56
C ASN A 61 -24.14 -29.01 -29.24
N LEU A 62 -23.31 -28.54 -30.16
CA LEU A 62 -21.89 -28.31 -29.93
C LEU A 62 -21.66 -27.27 -28.80
N ALA A 63 -22.44 -26.19 -28.80
CA ALA A 63 -22.37 -25.18 -27.75
C ALA A 63 -22.79 -25.75 -26.37
N LEU A 64 -23.84 -26.58 -26.32
CA LEU A 64 -24.28 -27.22 -25.07
C LEU A 64 -23.23 -28.22 -24.53
N ASP A 65 -22.59 -29.00 -25.43
CA ASP A 65 -21.52 -29.91 -25.05
C ASP A 65 -20.31 -29.14 -24.48
N ASN A 66 -19.93 -28.01 -25.08
CA ASN A 66 -18.87 -27.13 -24.57
C ASN A 66 -19.23 -26.56 -23.19
N ILE A 67 -20.47 -26.12 -23.00
CA ILE A 67 -20.94 -25.63 -21.67
C ILE A 67 -20.86 -26.76 -20.66
N LYS A 68 -21.32 -27.96 -21.00
CA LYS A 68 -21.26 -29.13 -20.11
C LYS A 68 -19.83 -29.48 -19.72
N ALA A 69 -18.89 -29.49 -20.67
CA ALA A 69 -17.48 -29.71 -20.41
C ALA A 69 -16.85 -28.68 -19.46
N GLN A 70 -17.18 -27.41 -19.65
CA GLN A 70 -16.72 -26.34 -18.75
C GLN A 70 -17.26 -26.53 -17.31
N ILE A 71 -18.55 -26.85 -17.17
CA ILE A 71 -19.16 -27.11 -15.86
C ILE A 71 -18.51 -28.32 -15.17
N ILE A 72 -18.21 -29.40 -15.92
CA ILE A 72 -17.50 -30.57 -15.38
C ILE A 72 -16.10 -30.16 -14.90
N LYS A 73 -15.37 -29.37 -15.68
CA LYS A 73 -14.04 -28.87 -15.30
C LYS A 73 -14.09 -28.02 -14.02
N HIS A 74 -15.08 -27.14 -13.89
CA HIS A 74 -15.27 -26.36 -12.65
C HIS A 74 -15.62 -27.25 -11.47
N TYR A 75 -16.50 -28.24 -11.65
CA TYR A 75 -16.84 -29.22 -10.60
C TYR A 75 -15.60 -29.96 -10.10
N GLN A 76 -14.78 -30.51 -10.99
CA GLN A 76 -13.55 -31.23 -10.64
C GLN A 76 -12.61 -30.30 -9.85
N ARG A 77 -12.35 -29.09 -10.34
CA ARG A 77 -11.47 -28.12 -9.67
C ARG A 77 -11.94 -27.76 -8.25
N ILE A 78 -13.25 -27.62 -8.04
CA ILE A 78 -13.82 -27.33 -6.73
C ILE A 78 -13.76 -28.57 -5.84
N SER A 79 -14.12 -29.74 -6.37
CA SER A 79 -14.11 -31.01 -5.66
C SER A 79 -12.71 -31.42 -5.15
N ASP A 80 -11.65 -31.03 -5.86
CA ASP A 80 -10.26 -31.27 -5.45
C ASP A 80 -9.82 -30.42 -4.23
N ARG A 81 -10.60 -29.38 -3.89
CA ARG A 81 -10.24 -28.39 -2.84
C ARG A 81 -11.23 -28.33 -1.68
N GLU A 82 -12.48 -28.61 -1.94
CA GLU A 82 -13.56 -28.44 -0.98
C GLU A 82 -14.13 -29.79 -0.55
N ALA A 83 -14.25 -29.99 0.74
CA ALA A 83 -14.82 -31.21 1.30
C ALA A 83 -16.30 -31.42 0.91
N TYR A 84 -17.02 -30.38 0.54
CA TYR A 84 -18.42 -30.41 0.13
C TYR A 84 -18.68 -29.43 -1.01
N VAL A 85 -19.23 -29.93 -2.13
CA VAL A 85 -19.50 -29.13 -3.34
C VAL A 85 -21.00 -28.97 -3.52
N THR A 86 -21.47 -27.74 -3.73
CA THR A 86 -22.87 -27.42 -4.07
C THR A 86 -23.04 -27.06 -5.54
N ALA A 87 -24.25 -27.24 -6.07
CA ALA A 87 -24.59 -26.83 -7.43
C ALA A 87 -24.40 -25.30 -7.64
N GLU A 88 -24.63 -24.51 -6.58
CA GLU A 88 -24.46 -23.07 -6.61
C GLU A 88 -22.97 -22.67 -6.76
N MET A 89 -22.07 -23.31 -6.04
CA MET A 89 -20.62 -23.09 -6.18
C MET A 89 -20.16 -23.32 -7.62
N VAL A 90 -20.59 -24.43 -8.25
CA VAL A 90 -20.22 -24.77 -9.61
C VAL A 90 -20.85 -23.82 -10.64
N ARG A 91 -22.14 -23.46 -10.47
CA ARG A 91 -22.80 -22.44 -11.30
C ARG A 91 -22.07 -21.10 -11.22
N ASN A 92 -21.76 -20.65 -10.02
CA ASN A 92 -21.08 -19.37 -9.79
C ASN A 92 -19.71 -19.39 -10.44
N ALA A 93 -18.93 -20.44 -10.26
CA ALA A 93 -17.63 -20.61 -10.91
C ALA A 93 -17.72 -20.59 -12.44
N TYR A 94 -18.73 -21.25 -13.02
CA TYR A 94 -18.98 -21.22 -14.47
C TYR A 94 -19.39 -19.84 -14.97
N GLN A 95 -20.19 -19.11 -14.21
CA GLN A 95 -20.63 -17.74 -14.54
C GLN A 95 -19.59 -16.66 -14.20
N GLY A 96 -18.46 -17.04 -13.59
CA GLY A 96 -17.49 -16.09 -13.02
C GLY A 96 -18.03 -15.35 -11.79
N LEU A 97 -19.02 -15.93 -11.09
CA LEU A 97 -19.69 -15.35 -9.92
C LEU A 97 -19.25 -16.04 -8.60
N GLY A 98 -18.20 -16.79 -8.62
CA GLY A 98 -17.81 -17.59 -7.47
C GLY A 98 -16.65 -17.01 -6.68
N GLY A 99 -16.77 -16.96 -5.36
CA GLY A 99 -15.73 -16.66 -4.38
C GLY A 99 -15.42 -15.18 -4.15
N GLU A 100 -15.35 -14.81 -2.89
CA GLU A 100 -15.06 -13.44 -2.41
C GLU A 100 -13.75 -12.81 -2.95
N TYR A 101 -12.92 -13.59 -3.69
CA TYR A 101 -11.63 -13.18 -4.26
C TYR A 101 -11.51 -13.40 -5.77
N GLU A 102 -12.64 -13.58 -6.48
CA GLU A 102 -12.57 -13.83 -7.93
C GLU A 102 -12.27 -12.56 -8.73
N THR A 103 -12.65 -11.41 -8.23
CA THR A 103 -12.33 -10.14 -8.87
C THR A 103 -11.20 -9.42 -8.14
N LEU A 104 -10.40 -8.67 -8.89
CA LEU A 104 -9.24 -7.98 -8.35
C LEU A 104 -9.64 -6.89 -7.34
N LEU A 105 -10.62 -6.06 -7.67
CA LEU A 105 -11.07 -5.01 -6.77
C LEU A 105 -11.85 -5.57 -5.58
N GLY A 106 -12.62 -6.65 -5.77
CA GLY A 106 -13.30 -7.35 -4.69
C GLY A 106 -12.31 -7.87 -3.63
N ALA A 107 -11.18 -8.46 -4.05
CA ALA A 107 -10.12 -8.89 -3.14
C ALA A 107 -9.48 -7.71 -2.41
N PHE A 108 -9.19 -6.60 -3.11
CA PHE A 108 -8.69 -5.38 -2.47
C PHE A 108 -9.65 -4.86 -1.41
N ASP A 109 -10.94 -4.79 -1.72
CA ASP A 109 -11.96 -4.26 -0.83
C ASP A 109 -12.08 -5.12 0.43
N LYS A 110 -12.13 -6.44 0.31
CA LYS A 110 -12.16 -7.36 1.46
C LYS A 110 -10.94 -7.20 2.35
N GLU A 111 -9.74 -7.17 1.77
CA GLU A 111 -8.52 -6.96 2.56
C GLU A 111 -8.49 -5.58 3.24
N ASN A 112 -8.98 -4.54 2.56
CA ASN A 112 -9.05 -3.21 3.12
C ASN A 112 -10.05 -3.14 4.28
N GLU A 113 -11.18 -3.83 4.23
CA GLU A 113 -12.13 -3.93 5.34
C GLU A 113 -11.52 -4.66 6.56
N VAL A 114 -10.79 -5.77 6.34
CA VAL A 114 -10.05 -6.44 7.41
C VAL A 114 -9.01 -5.51 8.02
N PHE A 115 -8.25 -4.78 7.20
CA PHE A 115 -7.26 -3.84 7.67
C PHE A 115 -7.88 -2.67 8.45
N LYS A 116 -9.02 -2.15 7.99
CA LYS A 116 -9.79 -1.07 8.63
C LYS A 116 -10.19 -1.40 10.06
N LYS A 117 -10.62 -2.64 10.33
CA LYS A 117 -10.97 -3.12 11.68
C LYS A 117 -9.80 -3.10 12.67
N ARG A 118 -8.57 -3.05 12.17
CA ARG A 118 -7.32 -3.01 12.94
C ARG A 118 -6.76 -1.60 13.13
N VAL A 119 -7.35 -0.59 12.45
CA VAL A 119 -6.92 0.81 12.58
C VAL A 119 -7.22 1.31 14.00
N GLY A 120 -6.22 1.95 14.61
CA GLY A 120 -6.30 2.40 16.01
C GLY A 120 -5.90 1.35 17.04
N LYS A 121 -5.75 0.06 16.64
CA LYS A 121 -5.22 -1.01 17.49
C LYS A 121 -3.73 -1.24 17.18
N ASP A 122 -3.45 -1.94 16.10
CA ASP A 122 -2.09 -2.29 15.66
C ASP A 122 -1.76 -1.76 14.24
N ARG A 123 -2.68 -1.02 13.62
CA ARG A 123 -2.54 -0.41 12.29
C ARG A 123 -2.84 1.07 12.32
N LYS A 124 -2.10 1.84 11.51
CA LYS A 124 -2.27 3.30 11.41
C LYS A 124 -3.23 3.66 10.29
N ARG A 125 -4.04 4.71 10.52
CA ARG A 125 -5.00 5.24 9.54
C ARG A 125 -4.30 5.67 8.23
N CYS A 126 -3.11 6.25 8.30
CA CYS A 126 -2.37 6.65 7.08
C CYS A 126 -2.06 5.47 6.17
N THR A 127 -1.69 4.31 6.72
CA THR A 127 -1.45 3.08 5.94
C THR A 127 -2.75 2.56 5.32
N TYR A 128 -3.86 2.60 6.06
CA TYR A 128 -5.18 2.27 5.50
C TYR A 128 -5.52 3.17 4.30
N MET A 129 -5.33 4.49 4.43
CA MET A 129 -5.59 5.44 3.34
C MET A 129 -4.68 5.21 2.13
N ALA A 130 -3.43 4.79 2.33
CA ALA A 130 -2.53 4.41 1.24
C ALA A 130 -3.06 3.18 0.47
N ARG A 131 -3.56 2.17 1.17
CA ARG A 131 -4.20 0.99 0.56
C ARG A 131 -5.45 1.34 -0.24
N VAL A 132 -6.31 2.23 0.30
CA VAL A 132 -7.51 2.72 -0.40
C VAL A 132 -7.13 3.48 -1.67
N ARG A 133 -6.10 4.34 -1.62
CA ARG A 133 -5.60 5.02 -2.83
C ARG A 133 -5.08 4.03 -3.87
N ALA A 134 -4.31 3.02 -3.46
CA ALA A 134 -3.83 1.99 -4.37
C ALA A 134 -4.98 1.25 -5.06
N ARG A 135 -6.00 0.85 -4.31
CA ARG A 135 -7.23 0.24 -4.85
C ARG A 135 -7.91 1.16 -5.89
N ASN A 136 -8.02 2.46 -5.60
CA ASN A 136 -8.65 3.41 -6.50
C ASN A 136 -7.83 3.62 -7.79
N HIS A 137 -6.49 3.64 -7.71
CA HIS A 137 -5.63 3.68 -8.89
C HIS A 137 -5.79 2.42 -9.74
N VAL A 138 -5.87 1.23 -9.15
CA VAL A 138 -6.14 -0.02 -9.89
C VAL A 138 -7.50 0.05 -10.58
N ALA A 139 -8.54 0.55 -9.91
CA ALA A 139 -9.87 0.73 -10.50
C ALA A 139 -9.85 1.72 -11.69
N ALA A 140 -9.14 2.84 -11.54
CA ALA A 140 -8.97 3.81 -12.61
C ALA A 140 -8.23 3.21 -13.82
N PHE A 141 -7.17 2.44 -13.58
CA PHE A 141 -6.42 1.72 -14.62
C PHE A 141 -7.29 0.72 -15.37
N ILE A 142 -8.04 -0.14 -14.64
CA ILE A 142 -8.95 -1.11 -15.27
C ILE A 142 -9.98 -0.40 -16.15
N LYS A 143 -10.55 0.70 -15.64
CA LYS A 143 -11.53 1.49 -16.38
C LYS A 143 -10.92 2.17 -17.62
N SER A 144 -9.73 2.75 -17.50
CA SER A 144 -9.01 3.42 -18.60
C SER A 144 -8.63 2.41 -19.70
N ARG A 145 -7.94 1.33 -19.33
CA ARG A 145 -7.32 0.40 -20.26
C ARG A 145 -8.27 -0.65 -20.81
N TYR A 146 -9.10 -1.24 -19.93
CA TYR A 146 -9.95 -2.39 -20.27
C TYR A 146 -11.43 -2.02 -20.45
N LYS A 147 -11.83 -0.76 -20.17
CA LYS A 147 -13.23 -0.28 -20.25
C LYS A 147 -14.20 -1.11 -19.40
N ARG A 148 -13.72 -1.63 -18.26
CA ARG A 148 -14.47 -2.46 -17.31
C ARG A 148 -14.46 -1.80 -15.94
N ASN A 149 -15.41 -2.19 -15.07
CA ASN A 149 -15.46 -1.72 -13.69
C ASN A 149 -14.61 -2.58 -12.75
N ASP A 150 -14.34 -3.83 -13.13
CA ASP A 150 -13.51 -4.78 -12.41
C ASP A 150 -13.08 -5.91 -13.37
N MET A 151 -12.18 -6.80 -12.93
CA MET A 151 -11.74 -7.94 -13.72
C MET A 151 -11.47 -9.16 -12.84
N SER A 152 -11.59 -10.37 -13.44
CA SER A 152 -11.25 -11.60 -12.76
C SER A 152 -9.74 -11.67 -12.47
N MET A 153 -9.37 -12.18 -11.30
CA MET A 153 -7.95 -12.43 -10.98
C MET A 153 -7.30 -13.45 -11.93
N GLN A 154 -8.08 -14.31 -12.55
CA GLN A 154 -7.59 -15.31 -13.51
C GLN A 154 -7.17 -14.69 -14.86
N GLU A 155 -7.65 -13.48 -15.17
CA GLU A 155 -7.28 -12.72 -16.37
C GLU A 155 -5.95 -11.96 -16.20
N LEU A 156 -5.39 -11.90 -14.99
CA LEU A 156 -4.17 -11.15 -14.73
C LEU A 156 -2.96 -11.79 -15.43
N THR A 157 -2.28 -10.98 -16.22
CA THR A 157 -1.04 -11.35 -16.91
C THR A 157 0.18 -10.68 -16.26
N PRO A 158 1.41 -11.16 -16.50
CA PRO A 158 2.62 -10.48 -16.04
C PRO A 158 2.73 -9.02 -16.53
N ASP A 159 2.13 -8.70 -17.67
CA ASP A 159 2.19 -7.35 -18.24
C ASP A 159 1.23 -6.37 -17.59
N PHE A 160 0.16 -6.86 -16.94
CA PHE A 160 -0.80 -6.01 -16.23
C PHE A 160 -0.12 -5.06 -15.23
N ILE A 161 0.78 -5.57 -14.40
CA ILE A 161 1.45 -4.73 -13.37
C ILE A 161 2.47 -3.77 -13.98
N LYS A 162 3.10 -4.14 -15.12
CA LYS A 162 4.00 -3.24 -15.87
C LYS A 162 3.21 -2.08 -16.49
N GLU A 163 2.10 -2.39 -17.17
CA GLU A 163 1.19 -1.39 -17.74
C GLU A 163 0.58 -0.49 -16.67
N PHE A 164 0.24 -1.07 -15.50
CA PHE A 164 -0.22 -0.31 -14.34
C PHE A 164 0.84 0.69 -13.85
N ALA A 165 2.11 0.29 -13.75
CA ALA A 165 3.19 1.19 -13.37
C ALA A 165 3.37 2.35 -14.39
N ILE A 166 3.24 2.07 -15.69
CA ILE A 166 3.26 3.08 -16.77
C ILE A 166 2.06 4.03 -16.64
N PHE A 167 0.86 3.50 -16.41
CA PHE A 167 -0.34 4.30 -16.17
C PHE A 167 -0.18 5.25 -14.98
N LEU A 168 0.37 4.76 -13.87
CA LEU A 168 0.62 5.59 -12.68
C LEU A 168 1.60 6.73 -12.95
N SER A 169 2.60 6.50 -13.81
CA SER A 169 3.56 7.54 -14.22
C SER A 169 2.91 8.56 -15.15
N ASN A 170 2.28 8.10 -16.21
CA ASN A 170 1.90 8.94 -17.34
C ASN A 170 0.54 9.60 -17.17
N GLU A 171 -0.46 8.86 -16.66
CA GLU A 171 -1.83 9.35 -16.53
C GLU A 171 -2.13 9.85 -15.12
N ALA A 172 -1.61 9.19 -14.07
CA ALA A 172 -1.80 9.62 -12.70
C ALA A 172 -0.71 10.61 -12.21
N GLY A 173 0.37 10.82 -12.96
CA GLY A 173 1.44 11.78 -12.67
C GLY A 173 2.20 11.48 -11.37
N LEU A 174 2.30 10.21 -10.97
CA LEU A 174 2.93 9.82 -9.71
C LEU A 174 4.46 9.74 -9.84
N HIS A 175 5.15 10.05 -8.76
CA HIS A 175 6.61 9.85 -8.65
C HIS A 175 6.94 8.39 -8.30
N ASN A 176 8.17 7.96 -8.64
CA ASN A 176 8.64 6.58 -8.52
C ASN A 176 8.35 5.92 -7.17
N GLY A 177 8.54 6.62 -6.04
CA GLY A 177 8.24 6.07 -4.72
C GLY A 177 6.76 5.74 -4.52
N SER A 178 5.85 6.59 -5.05
CA SER A 178 4.41 6.33 -5.01
C SER A 178 4.00 5.22 -5.99
N ILE A 179 4.64 5.15 -7.17
CA ILE A 179 4.43 4.07 -8.12
C ILE A 179 4.82 2.74 -7.48
N TRP A 180 6.01 2.68 -6.88
CA TRP A 180 6.47 1.50 -6.15
C TRP A 180 5.47 1.07 -5.07
N GLU A 181 5.01 2.01 -4.21
CA GLU A 181 4.05 1.70 -3.14
C GLU A 181 2.75 1.10 -3.70
N ASN A 182 2.17 1.70 -4.74
CA ASN A 182 0.94 1.20 -5.36
C ASN A 182 1.13 -0.19 -5.97
N CYS A 183 2.25 -0.42 -6.68
CA CYS A 183 2.58 -1.73 -7.25
C CYS A 183 2.79 -2.79 -6.15
N MET A 184 3.39 -2.43 -5.01
CA MET A 184 3.58 -3.36 -3.88
C MET A 184 2.26 -3.73 -3.22
N TRP A 185 1.31 -2.80 -3.08
CA TRP A 185 -0.03 -3.12 -2.59
C TRP A 185 -0.75 -4.08 -3.54
N LEU A 186 -0.74 -3.81 -4.85
CA LEU A 186 -1.32 -4.70 -5.87
C LEU A 186 -0.67 -6.08 -5.84
N LYS A 187 0.67 -6.15 -5.86
CA LYS A 187 1.42 -7.41 -5.79
C LYS A 187 1.08 -8.20 -4.53
N GLY A 188 0.91 -7.53 -3.39
CA GLY A 188 0.54 -8.14 -2.13
C GLY A 188 -0.84 -8.79 -2.15
N VAL A 189 -1.85 -8.14 -2.73
CA VAL A 189 -3.20 -8.71 -2.87
C VAL A 189 -3.19 -9.97 -3.74
N VAL A 190 -2.54 -9.90 -4.91
CA VAL A 190 -2.46 -11.02 -5.85
C VAL A 190 -1.64 -12.19 -5.28
N MET A 191 -0.57 -11.90 -4.55
CA MET A 191 0.23 -12.90 -3.85
C MET A 191 -0.61 -13.66 -2.81
N ARG A 192 -1.41 -12.95 -2.01
CA ARG A 192 -2.29 -13.59 -1.01
C ARG A 192 -3.40 -14.40 -1.66
N ALA A 193 -3.96 -13.94 -2.77
CA ALA A 193 -4.93 -14.72 -3.55
C ALA A 193 -4.31 -16.04 -4.04
N HIS A 194 -3.03 -16.02 -4.45
CA HIS A 194 -2.31 -17.24 -4.82
C HIS A 194 -2.10 -18.16 -3.62
N PHE A 195 -1.60 -17.67 -2.48
CA PHE A 195 -1.41 -18.49 -1.27
C PHE A 195 -2.72 -19.09 -0.74
N ASN A 196 -3.83 -18.37 -0.90
CA ASN A 196 -5.16 -18.86 -0.52
C ASN A 196 -5.78 -19.79 -1.58
N GLY A 197 -5.07 -20.09 -2.66
CA GLY A 197 -5.52 -21.02 -3.70
C GLY A 197 -6.58 -20.45 -4.66
N HIS A 198 -6.84 -19.15 -4.64
CA HIS A 198 -7.81 -18.50 -5.55
C HIS A 198 -7.29 -18.39 -6.99
N ILE A 199 -5.99 -18.35 -7.17
CA ILE A 199 -5.32 -18.39 -8.48
C ILE A 199 -4.20 -19.45 -8.47
N PRO A 200 -4.00 -20.19 -9.58
CA PRO A 200 -3.03 -21.32 -9.61
C PRO A 200 -1.57 -20.86 -9.58
N ARG A 201 -1.29 -19.65 -10.04
CA ARG A 201 0.06 -19.04 -10.06
C ARG A 201 -0.02 -17.54 -9.81
N ASN A 202 1.04 -16.99 -9.23
CA ASN A 202 1.17 -15.53 -9.09
C ASN A 202 1.76 -14.93 -10.37
N PRO A 203 0.97 -14.17 -11.19
CA PRO A 203 1.46 -13.58 -12.42
C PRO A 203 2.52 -12.48 -12.20
N PHE A 204 2.60 -11.91 -10.99
CA PHE A 204 3.51 -10.82 -10.65
C PHE A 204 4.77 -11.27 -9.89
N ALA A 205 5.03 -12.59 -9.84
CA ALA A 205 6.16 -13.14 -9.08
C ALA A 205 7.50 -12.51 -9.50
N GLN A 206 7.71 -12.37 -10.80
CA GLN A 206 8.96 -11.85 -11.37
C GLN A 206 8.97 -10.32 -11.57
N PHE A 207 7.91 -9.62 -11.16
CA PHE A 207 7.89 -8.17 -11.25
C PHE A 207 8.74 -7.53 -10.15
N HIS A 208 9.77 -6.79 -10.56
CA HIS A 208 10.64 -6.04 -9.69
C HIS A 208 10.58 -4.55 -10.07
N ILE A 209 10.41 -3.72 -9.07
CA ILE A 209 10.49 -2.27 -9.18
C ILE A 209 11.18 -1.74 -7.93
N SER A 210 12.13 -0.85 -8.10
CA SER A 210 12.82 -0.20 -6.98
C SER A 210 12.22 1.17 -6.69
N PRO A 211 12.02 1.53 -5.42
CA PRO A 211 11.73 2.91 -5.08
C PRO A 211 12.97 3.72 -5.40
N ASN A 212 12.96 4.46 -6.51
CA ASN A 212 14.09 5.33 -6.84
C ASN A 212 14.13 6.45 -5.79
N THR A 213 14.88 6.24 -4.73
CA THR A 213 15.03 7.20 -3.63
C THR A 213 16.03 8.26 -4.06
N LYS A 214 15.55 9.46 -4.36
CA LYS A 214 16.42 10.63 -4.49
C LYS A 214 17.14 10.83 -3.16
N GLU A 215 18.44 11.13 -3.23
CA GLU A 215 19.18 11.55 -2.06
C GLU A 215 18.51 12.79 -1.46
N ARG A 216 18.31 12.75 -0.15
CA ARG A 216 17.73 13.89 0.55
C ARG A 216 18.85 14.84 0.93
N GLU A 217 18.67 16.10 0.61
CA GLU A 217 19.55 17.16 1.05
C GLU A 217 19.47 17.30 2.57
N TYR A 218 20.56 17.74 3.17
CA TYR A 218 20.65 18.10 4.58
C TYR A 218 21.52 19.36 4.72
N LEU A 219 21.42 20.05 5.85
CA LEU A 219 22.25 21.21 6.12
C LEU A 219 23.65 20.76 6.55
N THR A 220 24.68 21.36 5.97
CA THR A 220 26.06 21.25 6.44
C THR A 220 26.18 21.93 7.82
N GLU A 221 27.32 21.76 8.48
CA GLU A 221 27.59 22.38 9.77
C GLU A 221 27.53 23.92 9.68
N ASP A 222 28.13 24.51 8.63
CA ASP A 222 28.10 25.96 8.39
C ASP A 222 26.70 26.47 8.07
N GLU A 223 25.93 25.75 7.25
CA GLU A 223 24.54 26.11 6.95
C GLU A 223 23.64 26.02 8.19
N LEU A 224 23.87 25.01 9.04
CA LEU A 224 23.15 24.88 10.31
C LEU A 224 23.52 26.04 11.26
N LYS A 225 24.79 26.42 11.33
CA LYS A 225 25.26 27.57 12.10
C LYS A 225 24.62 28.87 11.59
N THR A 226 24.62 29.08 10.27
CA THR A 226 23.96 30.24 9.63
C THR A 226 22.47 30.31 10.01
N LEU A 227 21.78 29.17 9.98
CA LEU A 227 20.37 29.10 10.41
C LEU A 227 20.19 29.43 11.89
N MET A 228 21.09 28.96 12.75
CA MET A 228 21.02 29.22 14.21
C MET A 228 21.19 30.70 14.54
N GLU A 229 22.10 31.38 13.86
CA GLU A 229 22.45 32.78 14.10
C GLU A 229 21.45 33.76 13.44
N PHE A 230 20.66 33.30 12.46
CA PHE A 230 19.75 34.16 11.70
C PHE A 230 18.60 34.69 12.55
N GLN A 231 18.35 35.98 12.48
CA GLN A 231 17.30 36.68 13.22
C GLN A 231 16.04 36.83 12.35
N PHE A 232 15.02 36.01 12.61
CA PHE A 232 13.75 36.10 11.89
C PHE A 232 12.87 37.21 12.44
N LYS A 233 12.23 37.96 11.55
CA LYS A 233 11.24 38.99 11.94
C LYS A 233 9.93 38.36 12.45
N ASP A 234 9.52 37.21 11.88
CA ASP A 234 8.33 36.46 12.32
C ASP A 234 8.69 35.51 13.49
N PRO A 235 8.13 35.70 14.70
CA PRO A 235 8.37 34.84 15.84
C PRO A 235 8.07 33.35 15.57
N LYS A 236 7.11 33.07 14.66
CA LYS A 236 6.80 31.70 14.27
C LYS A 236 7.93 31.05 13.47
N ASN A 237 8.70 31.83 12.70
CA ASN A 237 9.88 31.31 12.01
C ASN A 237 11.04 31.09 12.99
N SER A 238 11.22 31.97 14.00
CA SER A 238 12.18 31.78 15.08
C SER A 238 11.88 30.50 15.86
N TYR A 239 10.62 30.26 16.22
CA TYR A 239 10.19 29.04 16.88
C TYR A 239 10.46 27.80 16.01
N LEU A 240 10.10 27.83 14.73
CA LEU A 240 10.35 26.73 13.80
C LEU A 240 11.85 26.44 13.64
N ARG A 241 12.70 27.48 13.55
CA ARG A 241 14.16 27.36 13.54
C ARG A 241 14.63 26.59 14.76
N ASP A 242 14.23 27.02 15.97
CA ASP A 242 14.68 26.42 17.22
C ASP A 242 14.25 24.94 17.30
N ILE A 243 13.03 24.61 16.89
CA ILE A 243 12.56 23.21 16.81
C ILE A 243 13.36 22.41 15.78
N PHE A 244 13.70 22.99 14.62
CA PHE A 244 14.52 22.32 13.61
C PHE A 244 15.95 22.10 14.11
N VAL A 245 16.55 23.11 14.77
CA VAL A 245 17.87 23.00 15.41
C VAL A 245 17.85 21.91 16.49
N PHE A 246 16.84 21.93 17.36
CA PHE A 246 16.64 20.87 18.37
C PHE A 246 16.61 19.46 17.72
N ALA A 247 15.85 19.29 16.62
CA ALA A 247 15.81 18.05 15.85
C ALA A 247 17.18 17.69 15.25
N SER A 248 17.97 18.69 14.83
CA SER A 248 19.31 18.48 14.25
C SER A 248 20.35 18.02 15.27
N PHE A 249 20.13 18.25 16.56
CA PHE A 249 21.01 17.80 17.65
C PHE A 249 20.48 16.57 18.39
N THR A 250 19.20 16.22 18.24
CA THR A 250 18.59 15.09 18.96
C THR A 250 18.15 13.96 18.03
N ALA A 251 18.17 14.17 16.73
CA ALA A 251 17.65 13.24 15.71
C ALA A 251 16.17 12.86 15.88
N LEU A 252 15.41 13.61 16.68
CA LEU A 252 14.00 13.36 16.89
C LEU A 252 13.18 13.67 15.64
N SER A 253 12.17 12.86 15.36
CA SER A 253 11.20 13.18 14.31
C SER A 253 10.23 14.24 14.79
N PHE A 254 9.54 14.90 13.85
CA PHE A 254 8.54 15.91 14.20
C PHE A 254 7.49 15.41 15.21
N VAL A 255 7.02 14.18 15.04
CA VAL A 255 6.01 13.60 15.94
C VAL A 255 6.59 13.32 17.31
N ASP A 256 7.83 12.82 17.40
CA ASP A 256 8.51 12.59 18.69
C ASP A 256 8.71 13.90 19.44
N ILE A 257 9.06 15.02 18.74
CA ILE A 257 9.19 16.34 19.37
C ILE A 257 7.84 16.92 19.78
N LYS A 258 6.81 16.72 18.97
CA LYS A 258 5.46 17.20 19.29
C LYS A 258 4.89 16.57 20.56
N GLU A 259 5.26 15.32 20.85
CA GLU A 259 4.80 14.55 22.00
C GLU A 259 5.84 14.52 23.14
N LEU A 260 6.95 15.26 22.98
CA LEU A 260 8.01 15.30 23.99
C LEU A 260 7.54 15.99 25.25
N SER A 261 7.56 15.27 26.37
CA SER A 261 7.17 15.76 27.70
C SER A 261 8.35 15.85 28.64
N ASN A 262 8.20 16.61 29.74
CA ASN A 262 9.21 16.73 30.79
C ASN A 262 9.53 15.37 31.42
N ASP A 263 8.59 14.45 31.51
CA ASP A 263 8.80 13.10 32.11
C ASP A 263 9.80 12.25 31.29
N GLN A 264 10.07 12.61 30.05
CA GLN A 264 11.01 11.91 29.17
C GLN A 264 12.43 12.47 29.29
N ILE A 265 12.63 13.56 30.05
CA ILE A 265 13.96 14.11 30.35
C ILE A 265 14.40 13.55 31.70
N VAL A 266 15.43 12.73 31.66
CA VAL A 266 15.96 12.02 32.85
C VAL A 266 17.40 12.43 33.06
N GLU A 267 17.78 12.65 34.31
CA GLU A 267 19.16 12.91 34.69
C GLU A 267 19.88 11.58 34.91
N VAL A 268 20.99 11.37 34.23
CA VAL A 268 21.86 10.19 34.36
C VAL A 268 23.30 10.68 34.52
N ASN A 269 23.92 10.38 35.65
CA ASN A 269 25.31 10.80 35.98
C ASN A 269 25.55 12.32 35.85
N GLY A 270 24.59 13.15 36.27
CA GLY A 270 24.67 14.61 36.18
C GLY A 270 24.40 15.20 34.82
N GLU A 271 24.05 14.37 33.83
CA GLU A 271 23.76 14.78 32.45
C GLU A 271 22.30 14.51 32.12
N LYS A 272 21.68 15.41 31.34
CA LYS A 272 20.28 15.25 30.90
C LYS A 272 20.17 14.45 29.62
N TRP A 273 19.27 13.48 29.66
CA TRP A 273 18.99 12.57 28.55
C TRP A 273 17.51 12.57 28.20
N ILE A 274 17.18 12.43 26.91
CA ILE A 274 15.84 12.03 26.49
C ILE A 274 15.82 10.52 26.43
N ILE A 275 14.94 9.89 27.23
CA ILE A 275 14.71 8.43 27.22
C ILE A 275 13.25 8.19 26.87
N SER A 276 12.99 7.62 25.71
CA SER A 276 11.65 7.43 25.20
C SER A 276 11.56 6.30 24.17
N LYS A 277 10.37 6.15 23.55
CA LYS A 277 10.12 5.21 22.46
C LYS A 277 9.65 5.97 21.23
N ARG A 278 10.10 5.54 20.05
CA ARG A 278 9.66 6.15 18.78
C ARG A 278 8.15 5.99 18.59
N HIS A 279 7.45 7.08 18.37
CA HIS A 279 5.99 7.08 18.12
C HIS A 279 5.59 6.14 16.95
N LYS A 280 6.40 6.09 15.88
CA LYS A 280 6.09 5.30 14.70
C LYS A 280 6.28 3.79 14.89
N THR A 281 7.32 3.37 15.62
CA THR A 281 7.79 1.99 15.68
C THR A 281 7.77 1.37 17.06
N GLY A 282 7.60 2.18 18.11
CA GLY A 282 7.70 1.73 19.52
C GLY A 282 9.12 1.39 19.96
N VAL A 283 10.15 1.58 19.12
CA VAL A 283 11.54 1.24 19.42
C VAL A 283 12.07 2.22 20.47
N PRO A 284 12.66 1.73 21.58
CA PRO A 284 13.32 2.58 22.57
C PRO A 284 14.49 3.35 21.94
N PHE A 285 14.69 4.58 22.37
CA PHE A 285 15.85 5.38 22.03
C PHE A 285 16.30 6.23 23.23
N GLN A 286 17.57 6.61 23.21
CA GLN A 286 18.18 7.45 24.22
C GLN A 286 19.07 8.48 23.51
N VAL A 287 18.94 9.75 23.91
CA VAL A 287 19.73 10.84 23.34
C VAL A 287 20.19 11.75 24.46
N LYS A 288 21.52 11.96 24.56
CA LYS A 288 22.07 12.96 25.47
C LYS A 288 21.70 14.36 24.97
N LEU A 289 21.24 15.21 25.87
CA LEU A 289 20.99 16.62 25.60
C LEU A 289 22.30 17.39 25.74
N LEU A 290 22.78 17.91 24.60
CA LEU A 290 23.91 18.84 24.56
C LEU A 290 23.47 20.27 24.93
N ASP A 291 24.38 21.21 25.06
CA ASP A 291 24.11 22.58 25.50
C ASP A 291 23.06 23.30 24.65
N ILE A 292 23.13 23.17 23.31
CA ILE A 292 22.18 23.84 22.40
C ILE A 292 20.73 23.34 22.62
N PRO A 293 20.43 22.03 22.60
CA PRO A 293 19.10 21.52 22.98
C PRO A 293 18.64 21.97 24.36
N LEU A 294 19.53 22.01 25.36
CA LEU A 294 19.18 22.45 26.71
C LEU A 294 18.81 23.92 26.75
N GLN A 295 19.56 24.79 26.07
CA GLN A 295 19.23 26.22 25.94
C GLN A 295 17.89 26.44 25.25
N ILE A 296 17.57 25.61 24.23
CA ILE A 296 16.27 25.70 23.55
C ILE A 296 15.15 25.28 24.48
N ILE A 297 15.28 24.20 25.24
CA ILE A 297 14.28 23.77 26.24
C ILE A 297 14.05 24.88 27.27
N GLU A 298 15.11 25.47 27.83
CA GLU A 298 14.99 26.53 28.85
C GLU A 298 14.34 27.79 28.27
N ARG A 299 14.64 28.16 27.01
CA ARG A 299 13.99 29.30 26.31
C ARG A 299 12.49 29.14 26.23
N TYR A 300 11.99 27.92 25.99
CA TYR A 300 10.54 27.68 25.83
C TYR A 300 9.85 27.22 27.12
N LYS A 301 10.56 27.07 28.24
CA LYS A 301 10.02 26.68 29.53
C LYS A 301 8.83 27.53 29.99
N PRO A 302 8.85 28.89 29.84
CA PRO A 302 7.71 29.71 30.22
C PRO A 302 6.43 29.49 29.40
N PHE A 303 6.54 28.84 28.23
CA PHE A 303 5.44 28.59 27.29
C PHE A 303 4.97 27.12 27.31
N GLN A 304 5.53 26.29 28.17
CA GLN A 304 5.16 24.87 28.28
C GLN A 304 3.74 24.72 28.80
N GLU A 305 2.98 23.86 28.15
CA GLU A 305 1.59 23.53 28.51
C GLU A 305 1.40 22.01 28.52
N ASN A 306 0.52 21.52 29.41
CA ASN A 306 0.17 20.10 29.47
C ASN A 306 1.39 19.16 29.58
N ASN A 307 2.42 19.56 30.32
CA ASN A 307 3.69 18.84 30.44
C ASN A 307 4.50 18.68 29.13
N LEU A 308 4.06 19.30 28.01
CA LEU A 308 4.77 19.26 26.75
C LEU A 308 5.87 20.33 26.71
N ILE A 309 7.06 19.97 26.25
CA ILE A 309 8.21 20.88 26.12
C ILE A 309 7.97 21.90 25.01
N PHE A 310 7.36 21.47 23.90
CA PHE A 310 7.10 22.30 22.73
C PHE A 310 5.61 22.29 22.36
N PRO A 311 4.79 23.14 22.98
CA PRO A 311 3.35 23.20 22.71
C PRO A 311 3.05 23.77 21.31
N ASN A 312 1.81 23.59 20.84
CA ASN A 312 1.26 24.20 19.65
C ASN A 312 1.97 23.85 18.32
N LEU A 313 2.67 22.71 18.25
CA LEU A 313 3.32 22.24 17.01
C LEU A 313 2.30 21.67 16.02
N ASN A 314 2.21 22.31 14.85
CA ASN A 314 1.36 21.89 13.75
C ASN A 314 2.19 21.55 12.51
N TYR A 315 2.10 20.28 12.05
CA TYR A 315 2.89 19.77 10.93
C TYR A 315 2.65 20.54 9.61
N TRP A 316 1.39 20.89 9.31
CA TRP A 316 1.07 21.65 8.11
C TRP A 316 1.70 23.04 8.11
N SER A 317 1.67 23.71 9.25
CA SER A 317 2.33 25.03 9.43
C SER A 317 3.84 24.91 9.20
N VAL A 318 4.46 23.87 9.76
CA VAL A 318 5.89 23.58 9.59
C VAL A 318 6.22 23.35 8.12
N CYS A 319 5.50 22.49 7.43
CA CYS A 319 5.73 22.20 6.01
C CYS A 319 5.59 23.46 5.13
N LYS A 320 4.58 24.29 5.40
CA LYS A 320 4.33 25.51 4.64
C LYS A 320 5.42 26.58 4.82
N ARG A 321 5.98 26.67 6.04
CA ARG A 321 6.95 27.71 6.42
C ARG A 321 8.40 27.32 6.14
N MET A 322 8.74 26.03 6.28
CA MET A 322 10.12 25.54 6.21
C MET A 322 10.88 26.03 4.98
N GLY A 323 10.32 25.87 3.78
CA GLY A 323 11.00 26.27 2.55
C GLY A 323 11.25 27.80 2.44
N LYS A 324 10.35 28.62 3.02
CA LYS A 324 10.53 30.08 3.07
C LYS A 324 11.59 30.46 4.08
N MET A 325 11.52 29.89 5.28
CA MET A 325 12.48 30.11 6.37
C MET A 325 13.92 29.79 5.94
N ILE A 326 14.14 28.68 5.29
CA ILE A 326 15.46 28.27 4.80
C ILE A 326 16.00 29.23 3.73
N LYS A 327 15.13 29.69 2.82
CA LYS A 327 15.50 30.67 1.78
C LYS A 327 15.84 32.06 2.35
N GLU A 328 15.15 32.50 3.43
CA GLU A 328 15.46 33.75 4.11
C GLU A 328 16.90 33.74 4.67
N CYS A 329 17.44 32.58 5.03
CA CYS A 329 18.82 32.42 5.49
C CYS A 329 19.86 32.34 4.33
N GLY A 330 19.44 32.53 3.08
CA GLY A 330 20.31 32.41 1.90
C GLY A 330 20.63 30.96 1.49
N ILE A 331 19.95 29.97 2.09
CA ILE A 331 20.17 28.54 1.79
C ILE A 331 19.26 28.11 0.65
N THR A 332 19.85 27.60 -0.44
CA THR A 332 19.14 27.23 -1.68
C THR A 332 18.60 25.79 -1.68
N LYS A 333 19.06 24.96 -0.75
CA LYS A 333 18.66 23.55 -0.62
C LYS A 333 17.17 23.37 -0.31
N LYS A 334 16.58 22.27 -0.80
CA LYS A 334 15.20 21.88 -0.48
C LYS A 334 15.15 21.11 0.84
N ILE A 335 15.06 21.84 1.93
CA ILE A 335 15.04 21.27 3.28
C ILE A 335 13.60 21.05 3.76
N SER A 336 13.30 19.84 4.16
CA SER A 336 12.11 19.46 4.91
C SER A 336 12.46 19.24 6.38
N PHE A 337 11.49 19.20 7.27
CA PHE A 337 11.76 18.97 8.70
C PHE A 337 12.54 17.69 8.96
N HIS A 338 12.29 16.63 8.17
CA HIS A 338 13.00 15.37 8.31
C HIS A 338 14.49 15.45 7.94
N CYS A 339 14.91 16.48 7.20
CA CYS A 339 16.32 16.72 6.87
C CYS A 339 17.17 17.02 8.11
N ALA A 340 16.60 17.52 9.21
CA ALA A 340 17.29 17.66 10.50
C ALA A 340 17.86 16.33 10.99
N ARG A 341 17.04 15.29 10.97
CA ARG A 341 17.46 13.93 11.37
C ARG A 341 18.46 13.32 10.39
N HIS A 342 18.34 13.60 9.08
CA HIS A 342 19.35 13.22 8.08
C HIS A 342 20.69 13.91 8.36
N GLY A 343 20.66 15.23 8.60
CA GLY A 343 21.84 16.02 8.96
C GLY A 343 22.53 15.48 10.20
N PHE A 344 21.77 15.22 11.28
CA PHE A 344 22.33 14.60 12.48
C PHE A 344 23.06 13.30 12.18
N ALA A 345 22.40 12.37 11.46
CA ALA A 345 22.97 11.06 11.17
C ALA A 345 24.26 11.17 10.37
N THR A 346 24.26 11.99 9.32
CA THR A 346 25.42 12.18 8.46
C THR A 346 26.58 12.87 9.20
N LEU A 347 26.29 13.97 9.93
CA LEU A 347 27.31 14.70 10.68
C LEU A 347 27.91 13.86 11.82
N ALA A 348 27.09 13.08 12.53
CA ALA A 348 27.55 12.19 13.60
C ALA A 348 28.49 11.11 13.05
N LEU A 349 28.17 10.49 11.92
CA LEU A 349 29.04 9.52 11.24
C LEU A 349 30.33 10.17 10.73
N CYS A 350 30.24 11.38 10.17
CA CYS A 350 31.43 12.13 9.72
C CYS A 350 32.37 12.48 10.88
N LYS A 351 31.82 12.73 12.10
CA LYS A 351 32.59 13.00 13.31
C LYS A 351 33.05 11.72 14.04
N GLY A 352 32.98 10.55 13.38
CA GLY A 352 33.51 9.30 13.92
C GLY A 352 32.60 8.53 14.87
N MET A 353 31.32 8.94 15.03
CA MET A 353 30.37 8.17 15.87
C MET A 353 30.12 6.80 15.21
N PRO A 354 30.25 5.67 15.95
CA PRO A 354 29.93 4.35 15.41
C PRO A 354 28.51 4.26 14.87
N ILE A 355 28.34 3.57 13.75
CA ILE A 355 27.02 3.43 13.07
C ILE A 355 25.96 2.77 13.96
N GLU A 356 26.38 1.88 14.85
CA GLU A 356 25.53 1.22 15.85
C GLU A 356 24.96 2.24 16.83
N SER A 357 25.82 3.18 17.30
CA SER A 357 25.39 4.26 18.20
C SER A 357 24.42 5.21 17.51
N VAL A 358 24.72 5.61 16.28
CA VAL A 358 23.81 6.42 15.46
C VAL A 358 22.49 5.69 15.24
N SER A 359 22.53 4.39 14.91
CA SER A 359 21.33 3.57 14.71
C SER A 359 20.44 3.51 15.96
N ARG A 360 21.04 3.37 17.15
CA ARG A 360 20.33 3.39 18.45
C ARG A 360 19.70 4.76 18.73
N ILE A 361 20.44 5.85 18.54
CA ILE A 361 19.91 7.21 18.69
C ILE A 361 18.74 7.43 17.72
N LEU A 362 18.87 6.99 16.48
CA LEU A 362 17.80 7.05 15.48
C LEU A 362 16.63 6.11 15.84
N GLY A 363 16.79 5.12 16.69
CA GLY A 363 15.76 4.11 16.97
C GLY A 363 15.40 3.28 15.73
N HIS A 364 16.39 2.87 14.95
CA HIS A 364 16.21 1.94 13.84
C HIS A 364 16.25 0.50 14.33
N THR A 365 15.32 -0.34 13.83
CA THR A 365 15.29 -1.77 14.11
C THR A 365 16.29 -2.57 13.28
N ASN A 366 16.67 -2.02 12.12
CA ASN A 366 17.65 -2.61 11.21
C ASN A 366 18.73 -1.57 10.89
N ILE A 367 19.99 -1.94 11.07
CA ILE A 367 21.17 -1.08 10.84
C ILE A 367 21.28 -0.67 9.37
N GLU A 368 20.81 -1.48 8.41
CA GLU A 368 20.74 -1.14 6.99
C GLU A 368 20.04 0.18 6.73
N THR A 369 19.03 0.52 7.57
CA THR A 369 18.34 1.81 7.50
C THR A 369 19.27 2.97 7.84
N THR A 370 20.34 2.73 8.61
CA THR A 370 21.36 3.73 8.98
C THR A 370 22.46 3.80 7.94
N GLN A 371 22.73 2.70 7.22
CA GLN A 371 23.75 2.66 6.18
C GLN A 371 23.50 3.63 5.02
N ILE A 372 22.26 4.07 4.80
CA ILE A 372 21.95 5.12 3.82
C ILE A 372 22.66 6.45 4.11
N TYR A 373 23.03 6.69 5.39
CA TYR A 373 23.79 7.88 5.81
C TYR A 373 25.29 7.65 5.80
N ALA A 374 25.73 6.40 5.78
CA ALA A 374 27.14 6.00 5.79
C ALA A 374 27.78 6.09 4.38
N LYS A 375 27.13 6.75 3.42
CA LYS A 375 27.80 7.12 2.18
C LYS A 375 29.02 7.92 2.55
N ILE A 376 30.17 7.31 2.32
CA ILE A 376 31.47 7.84 2.68
C ILE A 376 31.61 9.19 1.99
N THR A 377 31.55 10.27 2.75
CA THR A 377 31.93 11.59 2.25
C THR A 377 33.43 11.59 2.05
N VAL A 378 33.91 12.31 1.04
CA VAL A 378 35.36 12.49 0.79
C VAL A 378 36.08 12.87 2.09
N GLN A 379 35.45 13.70 2.91
CA GLN A 379 35.94 14.17 4.19
C GLN A 379 36.11 13.05 5.24
N LYS A 380 35.19 12.05 5.22
CA LYS A 380 35.35 10.88 6.11
C LYS A 380 36.48 9.96 5.63
N LEU A 381 36.58 9.74 4.32
CA LEU A 381 37.71 8.99 3.76
C LEU A 381 39.04 9.63 4.12
N ASP A 382 39.12 10.96 4.04
CA ASP A 382 40.32 11.73 4.40
C ASP A 382 40.67 11.57 5.88
N ASN A 383 39.65 11.67 6.77
CA ASN A 383 39.83 11.48 8.20
C ASN A 383 40.13 10.02 8.62
N ASP A 384 39.66 9.04 7.86
CA ASP A 384 39.89 7.61 8.15
C ASP A 384 41.27 7.15 7.62
N LEU A 385 41.92 7.95 6.71
CA LEU A 385 43.22 7.68 6.11
C LEU A 385 44.38 8.43 6.81
N THR A 386 44.07 9.39 7.67
CA THR A 386 45.00 10.15 8.50
C THR A 386 45.00 9.64 9.93
#